data_c557bd64292eee3dda022a52ca9c1803
#
_entry.id   c557bd64292eee3dda022a52ca9c1803
#
_cell.length_a   1.000
_cell.length_b   1.000
_cell.length_c   1.000
_cell.angle_alpha   90.00
_cell.angle_beta   90.00
_cell.angle_gamma   90.00
#
_symmetry.space_group_name_H-M   'P 1'
#
loop_
_entity.id
_entity.type
_entity.pdbx_description
1 polymer ?
#
loop_
_entity_poly.entity_id
_entity_poly.type
_entity_poly.pdbx_seq_one_letter_code
_entity_poly.pdbx_strand_id
1 'polypeptide(L)'
;MNARSRRLRFFSLALAVLGLCMVLLCGCRPAEEKADSSPAELPVIVVGSDNYPPFNYTGSDGQPTGVDVELAQEAFRRLGYRVQFVTINWEEKKTLVENGTIDCAWGSFSMNGREDEYTWAGPYLHSRQVVAVRTSSDIYTLADLADKTLVVQSTTKPEELFLDAAANGLPQLRAVYSLQDRDLIYTTLIKVYADALAAHESAIRQFMKDYSVEYRILAEPLMQADLGVAFAKDRADDLPQRLTETFREMLADGTTREIVSRYLDEPDHYLEGMGDSSDD
;
A
#
# COMPACT_ATOMS: atom_id res chain seq x y z
N MET A 1 -99.53 6.62 -5.47
CA MET A 1 -98.18 6.53 -4.82
C MET A 1 -97.34 7.62 -5.52
N ASN A 2 -97.01 8.68 -4.78
CA ASN A 2 -96.68 9.99 -5.33
C ASN A 2 -95.26 10.09 -5.87
N ALA A 3 -95.09 10.64 -7.05
CA ALA A 3 -93.83 10.90 -7.74
C ALA A 3 -92.82 11.72 -6.88
N ARG A 4 -93.29 12.44 -5.87
CA ARG A 4 -92.44 13.19 -4.90
C ARG A 4 -91.56 12.33 -4.00
N SER A 5 -92.01 11.11 -3.61
CA SER A 5 -91.22 10.25 -2.72
C SER A 5 -90.05 9.52 -3.43
N ARG A 6 -90.16 9.34 -4.75
CA ARG A 6 -89.09 8.77 -5.56
C ARG A 6 -87.91 9.73 -5.78
N ARG A 7 -88.19 11.01 -5.94
CA ARG A 7 -87.07 12.01 -6.14
C ARG A 7 -86.33 12.29 -4.87
N LEU A 8 -86.96 12.20 -3.68
CA LEU A 8 -86.23 12.37 -2.42
C LEU A 8 -85.27 11.20 -2.12
N ARG A 9 -85.67 9.98 -2.48
CA ARG A 9 -84.79 8.78 -2.27
C ARG A 9 -83.59 8.76 -3.21
N PHE A 10 -83.76 9.27 -4.45
CA PHE A 10 -82.59 9.42 -5.38
C PHE A 10 -81.67 10.52 -4.93
N PHE A 11 -82.12 11.61 -4.36
CA PHE A 11 -81.24 12.66 -3.84
C PHE A 11 -80.48 12.22 -2.61
N SER A 12 -81.07 11.43 -1.70
CA SER A 12 -80.41 10.93 -0.54
C SER A 12 -79.34 9.88 -0.91
N LEU A 13 -79.60 9.03 -1.91
CA LEU A 13 -78.63 8.03 -2.38
C LEU A 13 -77.45 8.71 -3.11
N ALA A 14 -77.66 9.74 -3.88
CA ALA A 14 -76.62 10.49 -4.56
C ALA A 14 -75.70 11.23 -3.57
N LEU A 15 -76.27 11.83 -2.49
CA LEU A 15 -75.45 12.46 -1.44
C LEU A 15 -74.59 11.44 -0.64
N ALA A 16 -75.15 10.24 -0.39
CA ALA A 16 -74.39 9.15 0.33
C ALA A 16 -73.22 8.61 -0.51
N VAL A 17 -73.41 8.50 -1.84
CA VAL A 17 -72.32 8.04 -2.74
C VAL A 17 -71.24 9.11 -2.90
N LEU A 18 -71.61 10.42 -2.95
CA LEU A 18 -70.67 11.55 -3.03
C LEU A 18 -69.83 11.66 -1.73
N GLY A 19 -70.47 11.45 -0.57
CA GLY A 19 -69.77 11.42 0.73
C GLY A 19 -68.78 10.28 0.86
N LEU A 20 -69.11 9.09 0.33
CA LEU A 20 -68.24 7.91 0.37
C LEU A 20 -67.05 8.04 -0.58
N CYS A 21 -67.20 8.70 -1.74
CA CYS A 21 -66.10 8.99 -2.65
C CYS A 21 -65.09 10.03 -2.09
N MET A 22 -65.58 11.00 -1.27
CA MET A 22 -64.69 12.01 -0.65
C MET A 22 -63.81 11.41 0.49
N VAL A 23 -64.29 10.38 1.17
CA VAL A 23 -63.49 9.70 2.22
C VAL A 23 -62.41 8.79 1.63
N LEU A 24 -62.59 8.30 0.40
CA LEU A 24 -61.61 7.45 -0.29
C LEU A 24 -60.46 8.24 -0.97
N LEU A 25 -60.60 9.57 -1.11
CA LEU A 25 -59.56 10.42 -1.71
C LEU A 25 -58.61 11.07 -0.70
N CYS A 26 -58.86 10.94 0.60
CA CYS A 26 -57.99 11.48 1.66
C CYS A 26 -56.99 10.47 2.24
N GLY A 27 -56.84 9.26 1.66
CA GLY A 27 -56.01 8.17 2.19
C GLY A 27 -54.68 7.94 1.48
N CYS A 28 -54.35 8.62 0.40
CA CYS A 28 -53.02 8.52 -0.23
C CYS A 28 -52.15 9.71 0.21
N ARG A 29 -51.65 9.65 1.47
CA ARG A 29 -50.37 10.26 1.76
C ARG A 29 -49.32 9.40 1.01
N PRO A 30 -48.49 9.99 0.14
CA PRO A 30 -47.31 9.28 -0.29
C PRO A 30 -46.56 8.88 0.98
N ALA A 31 -46.33 7.59 1.18
CA ALA A 31 -45.35 7.13 2.15
C ALA A 31 -44.06 7.88 1.80
N GLU A 32 -43.59 8.75 2.69
CA GLU A 32 -42.21 9.18 2.67
C GLU A 32 -41.41 7.90 2.63
N GLU A 33 -40.87 7.59 1.46
CA GLU A 33 -39.84 6.61 1.26
C GLU A 33 -38.73 7.06 2.19
N LYS A 34 -38.67 6.44 3.40
CA LYS A 34 -37.51 6.56 4.25
C LYS A 34 -36.38 6.13 3.34
N ALA A 35 -35.58 7.10 2.90
CA ALA A 35 -34.30 6.83 2.30
C ALA A 35 -33.62 5.80 3.24
N ASP A 36 -33.47 4.60 2.73
CA ASP A 36 -32.74 3.55 3.40
C ASP A 36 -31.30 4.11 3.52
N SER A 37 -31.03 4.71 4.67
CA SER A 37 -29.69 5.16 5.01
C SER A 37 -28.88 3.92 5.42
N SER A 38 -28.73 3.02 4.47
CA SER A 38 -27.59 2.09 4.52
C SER A 38 -26.35 2.98 4.63
N PRO A 39 -25.49 2.74 5.63
CA PRO A 39 -24.25 3.51 5.74
C PRO A 39 -23.57 3.46 4.37
N ALA A 40 -23.34 4.63 3.75
CA ALA A 40 -22.67 4.68 2.47
C ALA A 40 -21.37 3.87 2.58
N GLU A 41 -21.26 2.84 1.78
CA GLU A 41 -20.07 2.00 1.79
C GLU A 41 -18.87 2.88 1.39
N LEU A 42 -17.82 2.92 2.24
CA LEU A 42 -16.67 3.76 1.98
C LEU A 42 -16.02 3.39 0.64
N PRO A 43 -15.57 4.36 -0.13
CA PRO A 43 -14.85 4.09 -1.37
C PRO A 43 -13.61 3.24 -1.09
N VAL A 44 -13.24 2.42 -2.08
CA VAL A 44 -12.13 1.48 -1.96
C VAL A 44 -10.92 2.04 -2.69
N ILE A 45 -9.75 1.93 -2.04
CA ILE A 45 -8.44 2.14 -2.67
C ILE A 45 -7.81 0.77 -2.89
N VAL A 46 -7.39 0.50 -4.11
CA VAL A 46 -6.70 -0.74 -4.50
C VAL A 46 -5.19 -0.50 -4.40
N VAL A 47 -4.56 -1.16 -3.44
CA VAL A 47 -3.11 -1.10 -3.18
C VAL A 47 -2.44 -2.32 -3.78
N GLY A 48 -1.52 -2.12 -4.73
CA GLY A 48 -0.70 -3.17 -5.32
C GLY A 48 0.64 -3.34 -4.61
N SER A 49 0.97 -4.56 -4.23
CA SER A 49 2.27 -4.92 -3.66
C SER A 49 2.64 -6.36 -4.03
N ASP A 50 3.91 -6.70 -3.89
CA ASP A 50 4.35 -8.09 -3.90
C ASP A 50 4.46 -8.66 -2.48
N ASN A 51 4.82 -9.93 -2.34
CA ASN A 51 5.05 -10.55 -1.04
C ASN A 51 6.43 -10.14 -0.51
N TYR A 52 6.46 -9.30 0.52
CA TYR A 52 7.69 -8.75 1.07
C TYR A 52 7.67 -8.60 2.60
N PRO A 53 7.85 -9.67 3.37
CA PRO A 53 7.99 -9.56 4.83
C PRO A 53 9.19 -8.68 5.23
N PRO A 54 9.08 -7.85 6.27
CA PRO A 54 7.93 -7.63 7.15
C PRO A 54 6.97 -6.52 6.67
N PHE A 55 7.10 -6.02 5.44
CA PHE A 55 6.35 -4.86 4.95
C PHE A 55 4.93 -5.22 4.50
N ASN A 56 4.82 -6.17 3.58
CA ASN A 56 3.55 -6.65 3.04
C ASN A 56 3.63 -8.15 2.74
N TYR A 57 2.83 -8.95 3.40
CA TYR A 57 2.79 -10.39 3.22
C TYR A 57 1.45 -10.98 3.67
N THR A 58 1.23 -12.26 3.38
CA THR A 58 0.03 -12.98 3.84
C THR A 58 0.30 -13.60 5.20
N GLY A 59 -0.52 -13.24 6.20
CA GLY A 59 -0.46 -13.81 7.54
C GLY A 59 -0.92 -15.26 7.60
N SER A 60 -0.75 -15.90 8.75
CA SER A 60 -1.19 -17.28 8.98
C SER A 60 -2.71 -17.47 8.90
N ASP A 61 -3.47 -16.40 9.02
CA ASP A 61 -4.93 -16.33 8.86
C ASP A 61 -5.38 -16.12 7.40
N GLY A 62 -4.42 -16.00 6.48
CA GLY A 62 -4.66 -15.74 5.06
C GLY A 62 -4.97 -14.28 4.73
N GLN A 63 -4.82 -13.34 5.71
CA GLN A 63 -5.06 -11.93 5.49
C GLN A 63 -3.74 -11.18 5.22
N PRO A 64 -3.80 -10.07 4.44
CA PRO A 64 -2.66 -9.18 4.30
C PRO A 64 -2.24 -8.63 5.66
N THR A 65 -0.94 -8.62 5.92
CA THR A 65 -0.32 -8.11 7.16
C THR A 65 1.06 -7.52 6.87
N GLY A 66 1.61 -6.78 7.83
CA GLY A 66 2.92 -6.14 7.75
C GLY A 66 2.86 -4.64 7.97
N VAL A 67 4.03 -4.02 8.04
CA VAL A 67 4.17 -2.58 8.30
C VAL A 67 3.36 -1.74 7.32
N ASP A 68 3.56 -1.99 6.02
CA ASP A 68 2.92 -1.21 4.96
C ASP A 68 1.41 -1.45 4.93
N VAL A 69 0.98 -2.67 5.25
CA VAL A 69 -0.46 -3.02 5.30
C VAL A 69 -1.16 -2.25 6.42
N GLU A 70 -0.62 -2.26 7.63
CA GLU A 70 -1.24 -1.57 8.76
C GLU A 70 -1.17 -0.03 8.61
N LEU A 71 -0.06 0.49 8.10
CA LEU A 71 0.05 1.92 7.77
C LEU A 71 -0.98 2.34 6.72
N ALA A 72 -1.14 1.55 5.65
CA ALA A 72 -2.12 1.82 4.61
C ALA A 72 -3.56 1.78 5.15
N GLN A 73 -3.90 0.75 5.92
CA GLN A 73 -5.22 0.62 6.51
C GLN A 73 -5.57 1.82 7.40
N GLU A 74 -4.66 2.24 8.28
CA GLU A 74 -4.90 3.36 9.17
C GLU A 74 -4.93 4.70 8.42
N ALA A 75 -3.98 4.95 7.52
CA ALA A 75 -3.92 6.19 6.77
C ALA A 75 -5.18 6.38 5.90
N PHE A 76 -5.57 5.38 5.13
CA PHE A 76 -6.74 5.46 4.29
C PHE A 76 -8.05 5.47 5.10
N ARG A 77 -8.11 4.82 6.26
CA ARG A 77 -9.24 4.93 7.19
C ARG A 77 -9.42 6.38 7.66
N ARG A 78 -8.35 7.10 7.99
CA ARG A 78 -8.40 8.53 8.35
C ARG A 78 -8.91 9.39 7.19
N LEU A 79 -8.58 9.02 5.98
CA LEU A 79 -9.03 9.70 4.76
C LEU A 79 -10.44 9.30 4.30
N GLY A 80 -11.10 8.36 4.98
CA GLY A 80 -12.46 7.92 4.67
C GLY A 80 -12.54 6.88 3.56
N TYR A 81 -11.51 6.07 3.37
CA TYR A 81 -11.46 4.97 2.42
C TYR A 81 -11.33 3.61 3.10
N ARG A 82 -11.69 2.55 2.38
CA ARG A 82 -11.29 1.17 2.67
C ARG A 82 -10.16 0.78 1.74
N VAL A 83 -9.29 -0.10 2.21
CA VAL A 83 -8.17 -0.62 1.42
C VAL A 83 -8.47 -2.03 0.94
N GLN A 84 -8.16 -2.28 -0.32
CA GLN A 84 -8.08 -3.62 -0.89
C GLN A 84 -6.65 -3.86 -1.35
N PHE A 85 -5.98 -4.86 -0.76
CA PHE A 85 -4.64 -5.26 -1.19
C PHE A 85 -4.73 -6.28 -2.33
N VAL A 86 -3.89 -6.11 -3.33
CA VAL A 86 -3.74 -7.06 -4.45
C VAL A 86 -2.26 -7.39 -4.63
N THR A 87 -1.97 -8.68 -4.76
CA THR A 87 -0.62 -9.12 -5.09
C THR A 87 -0.37 -8.89 -6.58
N ILE A 88 0.72 -8.21 -6.88
CA ILE A 88 1.12 -7.89 -8.26
C ILE A 88 2.50 -8.48 -8.59
N ASN A 89 2.79 -8.62 -9.86
CA ASN A 89 4.16 -8.72 -10.33
C ASN A 89 4.82 -7.33 -10.20
N TRP A 90 5.87 -7.23 -9.37
CA TRP A 90 6.49 -5.93 -9.09
C TRP A 90 7.09 -5.24 -10.31
N GLU A 91 7.48 -5.98 -11.34
CA GLU A 91 7.94 -5.42 -12.61
C GLU A 91 6.84 -4.61 -13.33
N GLU A 92 5.57 -4.98 -13.12
CA GLU A 92 4.42 -4.37 -13.79
C GLU A 92 3.85 -3.16 -13.03
N LYS A 93 4.36 -2.86 -11.82
CA LYS A 93 3.81 -1.82 -10.94
C LYS A 93 3.51 -0.49 -11.62
N LYS A 94 4.42 -0.01 -12.49
CA LYS A 94 4.23 1.24 -13.22
C LYS A 94 3.04 1.17 -14.18
N THR A 95 2.99 0.15 -15.00
CA THR A 95 1.88 -0.06 -15.95
C THR A 95 0.54 -0.21 -15.23
N LEU A 96 0.52 -0.93 -14.10
CA LEU A 96 -0.70 -1.18 -13.33
C LEU A 96 -1.24 0.10 -12.67
N VAL A 97 -0.36 0.98 -12.19
CA VAL A 97 -0.74 2.29 -11.66
C VAL A 97 -1.21 3.22 -12.78
N GLU A 98 -0.47 3.29 -13.92
CA GLU A 98 -0.79 4.17 -15.04
C GLU A 98 -2.10 3.82 -15.73
N ASN A 99 -2.46 2.54 -15.81
CA ASN A 99 -3.71 2.10 -16.42
C ASN A 99 -4.90 2.01 -15.44
N GLY A 100 -4.68 2.33 -14.15
CA GLY A 100 -5.72 2.34 -13.11
C GLY A 100 -6.17 0.96 -12.64
N THR A 101 -5.41 -0.11 -12.93
CA THR A 101 -5.69 -1.45 -12.37
C THR A 101 -5.49 -1.46 -10.86
N ILE A 102 -4.51 -0.70 -10.38
CA ILE A 102 -4.31 -0.37 -8.96
C ILE A 102 -4.30 1.15 -8.81
N ASP A 103 -4.75 1.66 -7.67
CA ASP A 103 -4.71 3.09 -7.36
C ASP A 103 -3.31 3.56 -7.02
N CYS A 104 -2.54 2.71 -6.32
CA CYS A 104 -1.16 3.00 -5.94
C CYS A 104 -0.34 1.70 -5.76
N ALA A 105 0.97 1.82 -5.91
CA ALA A 105 1.94 0.80 -5.53
C ALA A 105 2.53 1.14 -4.15
N TRP A 106 2.40 0.21 -3.20
CA TRP A 106 2.90 0.37 -1.83
C TRP A 106 3.53 -0.94 -1.33
N GLY A 107 4.82 -1.00 -1.31
CA GLY A 107 5.58 -2.19 -0.93
C GLY A 107 7.04 -1.84 -0.67
N SER A 108 7.33 -1.07 0.38
CA SER A 108 8.70 -0.62 0.70
C SER A 108 9.38 0.03 -0.52
N PHE A 109 8.64 0.90 -1.22
CA PHE A 109 9.07 1.44 -2.51
C PHE A 109 9.94 2.68 -2.34
N SER A 110 11.22 2.59 -2.71
CA SER A 110 12.17 3.71 -2.61
C SER A 110 11.82 4.81 -3.61
N MET A 111 11.66 6.04 -3.11
CA MET A 111 11.38 7.24 -3.90
C MET A 111 12.63 7.74 -4.62
N ASN A 112 13.80 7.62 -3.98
CA ASN A 112 15.07 8.21 -4.42
C ASN A 112 15.39 7.93 -5.89
N GLY A 113 15.57 9.00 -6.69
CA GLY A 113 15.87 8.96 -8.12
C GLY A 113 14.71 8.49 -9.01
N ARG A 114 13.45 8.51 -8.46
CA ARG A 114 12.22 8.19 -9.19
C ARG A 114 11.14 9.25 -9.00
N GLU A 115 11.55 10.43 -8.51
CA GLU A 115 10.67 11.56 -8.21
C GLU A 115 9.88 12.00 -9.46
N ASP A 116 10.49 11.85 -10.63
CA ASP A 116 9.85 12.19 -11.90
C ASP A 116 9.04 11.08 -12.54
N GLU A 117 9.07 9.86 -12.00
CA GLU A 117 8.37 8.72 -12.58
C GLU A 117 6.93 8.56 -12.08
N TYR A 118 6.64 9.04 -10.87
CA TYR A 118 5.36 8.87 -10.18
C TYR A 118 4.94 10.17 -9.51
N THR A 119 3.67 10.29 -9.15
CA THR A 119 3.23 11.20 -8.10
C THR A 119 3.33 10.46 -6.77
N TRP A 120 4.09 11.00 -5.82
CA TRP A 120 4.41 10.33 -4.58
C TRP A 120 3.61 10.86 -3.39
N ALA A 121 3.24 9.96 -2.48
CA ALA A 121 2.91 10.30 -1.11
C ALA A 121 4.01 9.77 -0.18
N GLY A 122 4.43 10.59 0.77
CA GLY A 122 5.50 10.25 1.70
C GLY A 122 6.64 11.28 1.73
N PRO A 123 7.82 10.91 2.24
CA PRO A 123 8.14 9.57 2.74
C PRO A 123 7.33 9.20 3.97
N TYR A 124 7.08 7.88 4.17
CA TYR A 124 6.41 7.38 5.36
C TYR A 124 7.34 6.61 6.32
N LEU A 125 8.47 6.14 5.83
CA LEU A 125 9.58 5.51 6.56
C LEU A 125 10.90 5.75 5.85
N HIS A 126 11.99 5.68 6.58
CA HIS A 126 13.33 5.46 6.04
C HIS A 126 13.70 3.98 6.11
N SER A 127 14.59 3.53 5.24
CA SER A 127 15.13 2.19 5.25
C SER A 127 16.55 2.18 4.69
N ARG A 128 17.29 1.10 4.92
CA ARG A 128 18.63 0.91 4.36
C ARG A 128 18.61 -0.21 3.34
N GLN A 129 19.11 0.07 2.14
CA GLN A 129 19.45 -0.98 1.18
C GLN A 129 20.87 -1.46 1.50
N VAL A 130 21.04 -2.76 1.68
CA VAL A 130 22.30 -3.37 2.11
C VAL A 130 22.64 -4.58 1.27
N VAL A 131 23.90 -5.00 1.35
CA VAL A 131 24.36 -6.28 0.80
C VAL A 131 24.51 -7.31 1.91
N ALA A 132 24.06 -8.52 1.66
CA ALA A 132 24.27 -9.65 2.53
C ALA A 132 24.99 -10.78 1.79
N VAL A 133 25.83 -11.50 2.54
CA VAL A 133 26.64 -12.62 2.07
C VAL A 133 26.54 -13.79 3.05
N ARG A 134 26.91 -14.98 2.62
CA ARG A 134 27.06 -16.11 3.56
C ARG A 134 28.10 -15.78 4.64
N THR A 135 27.89 -16.26 5.85
CA THR A 135 28.83 -16.04 6.97
C THR A 135 30.23 -16.53 6.68
N SER A 136 30.37 -17.57 5.84
CA SER A 136 31.66 -18.14 5.40
C SER A 136 32.30 -17.38 4.23
N SER A 137 31.67 -16.32 3.70
CA SER A 137 32.23 -15.55 2.58
C SER A 137 33.45 -14.73 2.97
N ASP A 138 34.34 -14.48 2.01
CA ASP A 138 35.48 -13.59 2.11
C ASP A 138 35.16 -12.11 1.78
N ILE A 139 33.89 -11.79 1.53
CA ILE A 139 33.39 -10.44 1.20
C ILE A 139 33.03 -9.71 2.50
N TYR A 140 33.71 -8.63 2.86
CA TYR A 140 33.50 -7.84 4.07
C TYR A 140 33.09 -6.39 3.79
N THR A 141 33.42 -5.87 2.60
CA THR A 141 33.14 -4.51 2.15
C THR A 141 32.45 -4.51 0.79
N LEU A 142 31.87 -3.38 0.36
CA LEU A 142 31.30 -3.27 -0.98
C LEU A 142 32.42 -3.43 -2.06
N ALA A 143 33.65 -3.01 -1.79
CA ALA A 143 34.77 -3.18 -2.72
C ALA A 143 35.11 -4.65 -3.01
N ASP A 144 34.90 -5.56 -2.05
CA ASP A 144 35.17 -6.99 -2.21
C ASP A 144 34.17 -7.68 -3.16
N LEU A 145 33.09 -6.96 -3.57
CA LEU A 145 32.15 -7.45 -4.58
C LEU A 145 32.75 -7.45 -6.01
N ALA A 146 33.91 -6.83 -6.22
CA ALA A 146 34.56 -6.84 -7.53
C ALA A 146 34.68 -8.28 -8.07
N ASP A 147 34.23 -8.47 -9.32
CA ASP A 147 34.20 -9.78 -10.02
C ASP A 147 33.39 -10.89 -9.30
N LYS A 148 32.47 -10.51 -8.39
CA LYS A 148 31.52 -11.42 -7.74
C LYS A 148 30.17 -11.40 -8.45
N THR A 149 29.28 -12.31 -8.05
CA THR A 149 27.91 -12.38 -8.53
C THR A 149 26.96 -11.88 -7.45
N LEU A 150 26.01 -11.01 -7.86
CA LEU A 150 24.97 -10.47 -6.99
C LEU A 150 23.60 -10.90 -7.47
N VAL A 151 22.70 -11.25 -6.57
CA VAL A 151 21.30 -11.46 -6.85
C VAL A 151 20.45 -10.33 -6.24
N VAL A 152 19.50 -9.83 -7.02
CA VAL A 152 18.59 -8.74 -6.64
C VAL A 152 17.18 -9.04 -7.15
N GLN A 153 16.18 -8.33 -6.63
CA GLN A 153 14.88 -8.33 -7.30
C GLN A 153 14.91 -7.34 -8.47
N SER A 154 14.27 -7.74 -9.56
CA SER A 154 14.10 -6.89 -10.76
C SER A 154 13.38 -5.60 -10.44
N THR A 155 13.74 -4.51 -11.13
CA THR A 155 13.16 -3.16 -11.03
C THR A 155 13.24 -2.53 -9.64
N THR A 156 14.23 -2.97 -8.82
CA THR A 156 14.53 -2.39 -7.50
C THR A 156 15.76 -1.47 -7.54
N LYS A 157 15.95 -0.67 -6.49
CA LYS A 157 17.12 0.22 -6.40
C LYS A 157 18.46 -0.52 -6.41
N PRO A 158 18.65 -1.63 -5.68
CA PRO A 158 19.91 -2.38 -5.79
C PRO A 158 20.23 -2.83 -7.22
N GLU A 159 19.22 -3.29 -7.99
CA GLU A 159 19.45 -3.61 -9.41
C GLU A 159 19.95 -2.39 -10.18
N GLU A 160 19.23 -1.26 -10.10
CA GLU A 160 19.56 -0.02 -10.79
C GLU A 160 20.99 0.44 -10.46
N LEU A 161 21.37 0.45 -9.18
CA LEU A 161 22.68 0.86 -8.71
C LEU A 161 23.80 -0.01 -9.30
N PHE A 162 23.62 -1.31 -9.35
CA PHE A 162 24.65 -2.24 -9.84
C PHE A 162 24.66 -2.41 -11.36
N LEU A 163 23.55 -2.15 -12.05
CA LEU A 163 23.54 -2.10 -13.52
C LEU A 163 24.35 -0.89 -14.05
N ASP A 164 24.43 0.18 -13.27
CA ASP A 164 25.29 1.33 -13.56
C ASP A 164 26.33 1.55 -12.43
N ALA A 165 27.03 0.47 -12.07
CA ALA A 165 27.95 0.44 -10.95
C ALA A 165 29.01 1.55 -10.99
N ALA A 166 29.54 1.86 -12.19
CA ALA A 166 30.59 2.89 -12.36
C ALA A 166 30.07 4.28 -12.01
N ALA A 167 28.86 4.65 -12.45
CA ALA A 167 28.24 5.93 -12.12
C ALA A 167 27.92 6.06 -10.63
N ASN A 168 27.67 4.94 -9.96
CA ASN A 168 27.33 4.88 -8.53
C ASN A 168 28.54 4.64 -7.61
N GLY A 169 29.76 4.65 -8.15
CA GLY A 169 30.97 4.42 -7.36
C GLY A 169 31.08 3.00 -6.80
N LEU A 170 30.35 2.05 -7.37
CA LEU A 170 30.35 0.66 -6.97
C LEU A 170 31.32 -0.19 -7.80
N PRO A 171 31.83 -1.30 -7.27
CA PRO A 171 32.73 -2.18 -8.00
C PRO A 171 32.01 -2.86 -9.17
N GLN A 172 32.74 -3.14 -10.23
CA GLN A 172 32.23 -3.93 -11.36
C GLN A 172 32.04 -5.38 -10.93
N LEU A 173 30.78 -5.84 -11.01
CA LEU A 173 30.42 -7.23 -10.76
C LEU A 173 30.70 -8.12 -11.97
N ARG A 174 30.90 -9.41 -11.74
CA ARG A 174 30.91 -10.41 -12.81
C ARG A 174 29.53 -10.59 -13.43
N ALA A 175 28.48 -10.61 -12.59
CA ALA A 175 27.09 -10.65 -13.03
C ALA A 175 26.13 -10.13 -11.96
N VAL A 176 25.02 -9.53 -12.41
CA VAL A 176 23.83 -9.23 -11.61
C VAL A 176 22.72 -10.17 -12.07
N TYR A 177 22.16 -10.95 -11.16
CA TYR A 177 21.01 -11.81 -11.41
C TYR A 177 19.75 -11.11 -10.92
N SER A 178 18.92 -10.66 -11.83
CA SER A 178 17.65 -10.00 -11.54
C SER A 178 16.53 -11.02 -11.54
N LEU A 179 15.88 -11.22 -10.41
CA LEU A 179 14.80 -12.20 -10.23
C LEU A 179 13.48 -11.46 -9.93
N GLN A 180 12.38 -11.97 -10.47
CA GLN A 180 11.04 -11.42 -10.19
C GLN A 180 10.58 -11.76 -8.78
N ASP A 181 10.82 -13.01 -8.37
CA ASP A 181 10.40 -13.57 -7.09
C ASP A 181 11.45 -13.29 -6.00
N ARG A 182 11.04 -12.57 -4.95
CA ARG A 182 11.91 -12.22 -3.81
C ARG A 182 12.39 -13.44 -3.03
N ASP A 183 11.57 -14.47 -2.88
CA ASP A 183 11.94 -15.65 -2.10
C ASP A 183 13.09 -16.43 -2.75
N LEU A 184 13.18 -16.35 -4.08
CA LEU A 184 14.28 -16.95 -4.84
C LEU A 184 15.62 -16.22 -4.61
N ILE A 185 15.63 -14.94 -4.29
CA ILE A 185 16.84 -14.16 -4.02
C ILE A 185 17.59 -14.77 -2.84
N TYR A 186 16.91 -14.99 -1.74
CA TYR A 186 17.50 -15.57 -0.52
C TYR A 186 17.92 -17.02 -0.73
N THR A 187 17.07 -17.81 -1.42
CA THR A 187 17.37 -19.19 -1.76
C THR A 187 18.58 -19.30 -2.66
N THR A 188 18.77 -18.36 -3.58
CA THR A 188 19.94 -18.30 -4.49
C THR A 188 21.25 -18.16 -3.72
N LEU A 189 21.27 -17.36 -2.66
CA LEU A 189 22.44 -17.21 -1.78
C LEU A 189 22.69 -18.47 -0.95
N ILE A 190 21.64 -19.09 -0.39
CA ILE A 190 21.77 -20.37 0.36
C ILE A 190 22.36 -21.47 -0.52
N LYS A 191 21.88 -21.58 -1.76
CA LYS A 191 22.32 -22.61 -2.72
C LYS A 191 23.65 -22.31 -3.41
N VAL A 192 24.30 -21.20 -3.04
CA VAL A 192 25.62 -20.82 -3.60
C VAL A 192 25.56 -20.51 -5.11
N TYR A 193 24.39 -20.09 -5.62
CA TYR A 193 24.26 -19.66 -7.01
C TYR A 193 24.68 -18.20 -7.21
N ALA A 194 24.73 -17.43 -6.12
CA ALA A 194 25.29 -16.09 -6.07
C ALA A 194 26.23 -15.93 -4.88
N ASP A 195 27.16 -14.99 -4.96
CA ASP A 195 28.10 -14.64 -3.89
C ASP A 195 27.46 -13.72 -2.85
N ALA A 196 26.57 -12.84 -3.29
CA ALA A 196 25.89 -11.84 -2.49
C ALA A 196 24.44 -11.65 -2.93
N LEU A 197 23.63 -11.09 -2.05
CA LEU A 197 22.29 -10.53 -2.36
C LEU A 197 22.21 -9.07 -1.89
N ALA A 198 21.31 -8.28 -2.50
CA ALA A 198 21.00 -6.94 -2.01
C ALA A 198 19.50 -6.72 -1.91
N ALA A 199 19.07 -6.13 -0.76
CA ALA A 199 17.67 -5.84 -0.44
C ALA A 199 17.61 -4.87 0.76
N HIS A 200 16.39 -4.53 1.20
CA HIS A 200 16.20 -3.82 2.46
C HIS A 200 16.70 -4.65 3.64
N GLU A 201 17.45 -4.01 4.55
CA GLU A 201 18.05 -4.68 5.73
C GLU A 201 17.01 -5.40 6.58
N SER A 202 15.87 -4.74 6.83
CA SER A 202 14.76 -5.32 7.60
C SER A 202 14.20 -6.60 6.99
N ALA A 203 14.08 -6.67 5.66
CA ALA A 203 13.60 -7.86 4.97
C ALA A 203 14.62 -9.01 5.02
N ILE A 204 15.91 -8.71 4.89
CA ILE A 204 16.97 -9.71 5.07
C ILE A 204 16.95 -10.27 6.49
N ARG A 205 16.84 -9.40 7.50
CA ARG A 205 16.75 -9.81 8.91
C ARG A 205 15.50 -10.64 9.20
N GLN A 206 14.35 -10.24 8.63
CA GLN A 206 13.13 -11.02 8.76
C GLN A 206 13.28 -12.41 8.15
N PHE A 207 13.83 -12.51 6.95
CA PHE A 207 14.10 -13.81 6.32
C PHE A 207 15.04 -14.69 7.16
N MET A 208 16.12 -14.11 7.69
CA MET A 208 17.06 -14.83 8.59
C MET A 208 16.33 -15.41 9.80
N LYS A 209 15.42 -14.64 10.39
CA LYS A 209 14.62 -15.05 11.56
C LYS A 209 13.63 -16.17 11.20
N ASP A 210 12.86 -15.99 10.12
CA ASP A 210 11.79 -16.91 9.72
C ASP A 210 12.31 -18.30 9.31
N TYR A 211 13.46 -18.32 8.64
CA TYR A 211 14.05 -19.55 8.11
C TYR A 211 15.22 -20.09 8.94
N SER A 212 15.57 -19.43 10.06
CA SER A 212 16.69 -19.82 10.93
C SER A 212 17.99 -19.96 10.15
N VAL A 213 18.28 -19.01 9.25
CA VAL A 213 19.51 -18.93 8.47
C VAL A 213 20.32 -17.73 8.91
N GLU A 214 21.65 -17.79 8.71
CA GLU A 214 22.54 -16.69 9.05
C GLU A 214 23.26 -16.14 7.82
N TYR A 215 23.13 -14.84 7.63
CA TYR A 215 23.92 -14.06 6.67
C TYR A 215 24.75 -13.02 7.42
N ARG A 216 25.87 -12.63 6.83
CA ARG A 216 26.59 -11.42 7.24
C ARG A 216 26.10 -10.26 6.37
N ILE A 217 25.45 -9.27 6.99
CA ILE A 217 25.13 -8.00 6.36
C ILE A 217 26.39 -7.14 6.38
N LEU A 218 26.78 -6.55 5.25
CA LEU A 218 27.91 -5.65 5.19
C LEU A 218 27.63 -4.37 5.98
N ALA A 219 28.62 -3.84 6.67
CA ALA A 219 28.46 -2.67 7.53
C ALA A 219 28.12 -1.41 6.74
N GLU A 220 28.69 -1.29 5.54
CA GLU A 220 28.44 -0.19 4.62
C GLU A 220 27.13 -0.42 3.86
N PRO A 221 26.12 0.46 3.99
CA PRO A 221 24.90 0.34 3.21
C PRO A 221 25.14 0.77 1.76
N LEU A 222 24.35 0.22 0.84
CA LEU A 222 24.31 0.71 -0.54
C LEU A 222 23.71 2.13 -0.60
N MET A 223 22.64 2.35 0.14
CA MET A 223 21.96 3.64 0.24
C MET A 223 20.98 3.69 1.40
N GLN A 224 20.68 4.90 1.85
CA GLN A 224 19.48 5.23 2.62
C GLN A 224 18.33 5.37 1.64
N ALA A 225 17.18 4.78 1.93
CA ALA A 225 16.01 4.79 1.09
C ALA A 225 14.85 5.49 1.79
N ASP A 226 14.27 6.47 1.11
CA ASP A 226 13.02 7.11 1.51
C ASP A 226 11.86 6.31 0.90
N LEU A 227 11.00 5.75 1.75
CA LEU A 227 9.91 4.89 1.31
C LEU A 227 8.64 5.72 1.10
N GLY A 228 8.05 5.58 -0.08
CA GLY A 228 6.83 6.29 -0.45
C GLY A 228 5.79 5.39 -1.09
N VAL A 229 4.61 5.98 -1.30
CA VAL A 229 3.49 5.38 -2.02
C VAL A 229 3.42 6.02 -3.40
N ALA A 230 3.53 5.18 -4.44
CA ALA A 230 3.57 5.65 -5.81
C ALA A 230 2.19 5.61 -6.47
N PHE A 231 1.76 6.74 -7.00
CA PHE A 231 0.56 6.92 -7.81
C PHE A 231 0.93 7.21 -9.27
N ALA A 232 -0.05 7.12 -10.17
CA ALA A 232 0.15 7.54 -11.56
C ALA A 232 0.72 8.97 -11.63
N LYS A 233 1.68 9.21 -12.54
CA LYS A 233 2.38 10.51 -12.66
C LYS A 233 1.43 11.68 -12.91
N ASP A 234 0.38 11.47 -13.67
CA ASP A 234 -0.62 12.44 -14.09
C ASP A 234 -1.92 12.35 -13.28
N ARG A 235 -1.87 11.78 -12.07
CA ARG A 235 -3.01 11.77 -11.18
C ARG A 235 -3.44 13.20 -10.85
N ALA A 236 -4.74 13.50 -11.11
CA ALA A 236 -5.26 14.87 -11.04
C ALA A 236 -5.86 15.26 -9.68
N ASP A 237 -6.15 14.29 -8.80
CA ASP A 237 -6.71 14.56 -7.46
C ASP A 237 -5.61 14.84 -6.43
N ASP A 238 -6.00 15.33 -5.25
CA ASP A 238 -5.14 15.70 -4.14
C ASP A 238 -4.81 14.54 -3.18
N LEU A 239 -5.19 13.31 -3.53
CA LEU A 239 -5.03 12.16 -2.63
C LEU A 239 -3.58 11.90 -2.21
N PRO A 240 -2.56 12.01 -3.08
CA PRO A 240 -1.17 11.82 -2.68
C PRO A 240 -0.70 12.85 -1.63
N GLN A 241 -1.11 14.12 -1.79
CA GLN A 241 -0.80 15.19 -0.85
C GLN A 241 -1.49 14.97 0.50
N ARG A 242 -2.78 14.65 0.49
CA ARG A 242 -3.54 14.34 1.71
C ARG A 242 -2.99 13.11 2.43
N LEU A 243 -2.54 12.09 1.70
CA LEU A 243 -1.91 10.92 2.27
C LEU A 243 -0.56 11.28 2.94
N THR A 244 0.22 12.17 2.32
CA THR A 244 1.47 12.69 2.91
C THR A 244 1.20 13.44 4.21
N GLU A 245 0.17 14.28 4.25
CA GLU A 245 -0.26 14.98 5.47
C GLU A 245 -0.70 14.00 6.55
N THR A 246 -1.48 12.97 6.17
CA THR A 246 -1.90 11.91 7.09
C THR A 246 -0.71 11.15 7.68
N PHE A 247 0.35 10.90 6.92
CA PHE A 247 1.58 10.30 7.46
C PHE A 247 2.25 11.19 8.50
N ARG A 248 2.30 12.50 8.29
CA ARG A 248 2.82 13.45 9.29
C ARG A 248 1.99 13.46 10.57
N GLU A 249 0.65 13.43 10.44
CA GLU A 249 -0.25 13.31 11.59
C GLU A 249 -0.04 12.01 12.36
N MET A 250 0.05 10.86 11.65
CA MET A 250 0.29 9.55 12.27
C MET A 250 1.66 9.46 12.95
N LEU A 251 2.65 10.15 12.41
CA LEU A 251 3.97 10.26 13.05
C LEU A 251 3.87 11.10 14.33
N ALA A 252 3.22 12.25 14.25
CA ALA A 252 3.10 13.20 15.37
C ALA A 252 2.27 12.64 16.54
N ASP A 253 1.22 11.87 16.29
CA ASP A 253 0.40 11.26 17.33
C ASP A 253 0.91 9.89 17.84
N GLY A 254 2.03 9.40 17.26
CA GLY A 254 2.70 8.15 17.66
C GLY A 254 2.15 6.89 17.02
N THR A 255 1.10 6.97 16.21
CA THR A 255 0.49 5.81 15.53
C THR A 255 1.48 5.09 14.62
N THR A 256 2.27 5.84 13.82
CA THR A 256 3.31 5.24 12.96
C THR A 256 4.30 4.43 13.79
N ARG A 257 4.80 4.99 14.90
CA ARG A 257 5.74 4.31 15.80
C ARG A 257 5.14 3.03 16.39
N GLU A 258 3.88 3.09 16.83
CA GLU A 258 3.19 1.92 17.38
C GLU A 258 3.09 0.79 16.35
N ILE A 259 2.70 1.11 15.11
CA ILE A 259 2.60 0.14 14.02
C ILE A 259 3.98 -0.45 13.71
N VAL A 260 4.98 0.39 13.46
CA VAL A 260 6.34 -0.04 13.10
C VAL A 260 6.94 -0.95 14.16
N SER A 261 6.74 -0.64 15.45
CA SER A 261 7.30 -1.44 16.56
C SER A 261 6.75 -2.86 16.71
N ARG A 262 5.64 -3.18 16.04
CA ARG A 262 5.09 -4.55 16.01
C ARG A 262 5.89 -5.48 15.10
N TYR A 263 6.61 -4.92 14.14
CA TYR A 263 7.25 -5.64 13.04
C TYR A 263 8.76 -5.48 12.99
N LEU A 264 9.25 -4.29 13.39
CA LEU A 264 10.64 -3.89 13.25
C LEU A 264 11.25 -3.62 14.61
N ASP A 265 12.42 -4.21 14.84
CA ASP A 265 13.25 -3.86 15.98
C ASP A 265 13.78 -2.43 15.80
N GLU A 266 13.97 -1.68 16.91
CA GLU A 266 14.52 -0.31 16.89
C GLU A 266 13.76 0.64 15.95
N PRO A 267 12.43 0.85 16.15
CA PRO A 267 11.58 1.61 15.24
C PRO A 267 12.08 3.03 14.97
N ASP A 268 12.85 3.62 15.89
CA ASP A 268 13.39 4.97 15.75
C ASP A 268 14.33 5.11 14.54
N HIS A 269 15.08 4.07 14.20
CA HIS A 269 15.96 4.08 13.02
C HIS A 269 15.20 4.24 11.69
N TYR A 270 13.92 3.90 11.67
CA TYR A 270 13.06 4.05 10.48
C TYR A 270 12.29 5.36 10.46
N LEU A 271 12.29 6.10 11.58
CA LEU A 271 11.52 7.32 11.79
C LEU A 271 12.39 8.57 11.99
N GLU A 272 13.71 8.40 12.16
CA GLU A 272 14.64 9.49 12.45
C GLU A 272 14.64 10.53 11.32
N GLY A 273 14.47 11.81 11.66
CA GLY A 273 14.45 12.92 10.69
C GLY A 273 13.15 13.10 9.92
N MET A 274 12.14 12.23 10.09
CA MET A 274 10.88 12.34 9.33
C MET A 274 9.98 13.50 9.74
N GLY A 275 10.21 14.09 10.92
CA GLY A 275 9.43 15.24 11.44
C GLY A 275 10.04 16.60 11.18
N ASP A 276 11.30 16.65 10.70
CA ASP A 276 12.10 17.87 10.63
C ASP A 276 12.03 18.62 9.29
N SER A 277 11.17 18.21 8.36
CA SER A 277 10.95 19.01 7.14
C SER A 277 10.16 20.29 7.50
N SER A 278 10.88 21.27 8.08
CA SER A 278 10.48 22.67 8.03
C SER A 278 10.53 23.10 6.55
N ASP A 279 9.39 23.56 6.05
CA ASP A 279 9.28 24.26 4.79
C ASP A 279 10.43 25.28 4.64
N ASP A 280 11.34 25.05 3.69
CA ASP A 280 12.20 26.08 3.12
C ASP A 280 11.81 26.33 1.65
#